data_1774e7fd75e82e99d6f4c6298de8acb6
#
_entry.id   1774e7fd75e82e99d6f4c6298de8acb6
#
_cell.length_a   1.000
_cell.length_b   1.000
_cell.length_c   1.000
_cell.angle_alpha   90.00
_cell.angle_beta   90.00
_cell.angle_gamma   90.00
#
_symmetry.space_group_name_H-M   'P 1'
#
loop_
_entity.id
_entity.type
_entity.pdbx_description
1 polymer ?
#
loop_
_entity_poly.entity_id
_entity_poly.type
_entity_poly.pdbx_seq_one_letter_code
_entity_poly.pdbx_strand_id
1 'polypeptide(L)'
;MNLKPETLNSSPIVIAIDGTSASGKSTNARLIAQALGYVYVDTGAMYRTLAWHCLQKRADIHDAKAVAALCRKWKTELRCVEGDFRSVRLLVDGCYPDKEIRSAETSAAVPHVAAVPYARNWMKKKQRECVKFGPLVMEGRDIGSNVFPETDFKFYMDASLQERTRRRAADGLHENLAARDHRDSQRAAAPLMIPLGATIINNSGETPAHTSGRMIAEIQRKLAERK
;
A
#
# COMPACT_ATOMS: atom_id res chain seq x y z
N MET A 1 -40.27 -6.17 -16.12
CA MET A 1 -40.08 -6.01 -14.67
C MET A 1 -38.59 -5.71 -14.45
N ASN A 2 -38.25 -4.42 -14.29
CA ASN A 2 -36.86 -4.00 -14.04
C ASN A 2 -36.57 -4.17 -12.54
N LEU A 3 -35.85 -5.22 -12.19
CA LEU A 3 -35.30 -5.37 -10.85
C LEU A 3 -34.19 -4.31 -10.69
N LYS A 4 -34.45 -3.28 -9.90
CA LYS A 4 -33.41 -2.39 -9.40
C LYS A 4 -32.42 -3.24 -8.56
N PRO A 5 -31.09 -3.04 -8.73
CA PRO A 5 -30.14 -3.70 -7.82
C PRO A 5 -30.39 -3.16 -6.43
N GLU A 6 -30.76 -4.03 -5.51
CA GLU A 6 -30.80 -3.72 -4.09
C GLU A 6 -29.40 -3.29 -3.67
N THR A 7 -29.29 -2.04 -3.23
CA THR A 7 -28.08 -1.50 -2.62
C THR A 7 -27.90 -2.18 -1.26
N LEU A 8 -27.22 -3.32 -1.26
CA LEU A 8 -26.66 -3.88 -0.05
C LEU A 8 -25.70 -2.86 0.56
N ASN A 9 -26.06 -2.34 1.73
CA ASN A 9 -25.30 -1.41 2.57
C ASN A 9 -24.06 -2.10 3.18
N SER A 10 -23.31 -2.85 2.40
CA SER A 10 -22.09 -3.52 2.84
C SER A 10 -20.90 -2.59 2.59
N SER A 11 -20.19 -2.27 3.66
CA SER A 11 -18.90 -1.55 3.58
C SER A 11 -17.99 -2.21 2.53
N PRO A 12 -17.24 -1.41 1.74
CA PRO A 12 -16.39 -1.95 0.68
C PRO A 12 -15.40 -2.97 1.25
N ILE A 13 -15.21 -4.09 0.54
CA ILE A 13 -14.23 -5.10 0.95
C ILE A 13 -12.83 -4.57 0.67
N VAL A 14 -12.05 -4.40 1.73
CA VAL A 14 -10.65 -3.99 1.66
C VAL A 14 -9.80 -4.97 2.46
N ILE A 15 -8.91 -5.69 1.78
CA ILE A 15 -7.90 -6.52 2.41
C ILE A 15 -6.68 -5.65 2.66
N ALA A 16 -6.44 -5.32 3.92
CA ALA A 16 -5.32 -4.50 4.37
C ALA A 16 -4.12 -5.37 4.71
N ILE A 17 -2.99 -5.15 4.05
CA ILE A 17 -1.74 -5.89 4.26
C ILE A 17 -0.64 -4.92 4.68
N ASP A 18 -0.39 -4.84 5.98
CA ASP A 18 0.68 -4.04 6.56
C ASP A 18 1.90 -4.89 6.94
N GLY A 19 3.01 -4.26 7.25
CA GLY A 19 4.19 -4.97 7.75
C GLY A 19 5.51 -4.35 7.34
N THR A 20 6.60 -4.97 7.79
CA THR A 20 7.98 -4.51 7.65
C THR A 20 8.46 -4.48 6.19
N SER A 21 9.57 -3.77 5.95
CA SER A 21 10.19 -3.72 4.61
C SER A 21 10.70 -5.11 4.20
N ALA A 22 10.55 -5.48 2.92
CA ALA A 22 10.97 -6.77 2.36
C ALA A 22 10.32 -8.01 3.02
N SER A 23 9.19 -7.86 3.74
CA SER A 23 8.44 -9.00 4.30
C SER A 23 7.63 -9.79 3.25
N GLY A 24 7.64 -9.39 1.98
CA GLY A 24 6.93 -10.07 0.90
C GLY A 24 5.49 -9.60 0.68
N LYS A 25 5.08 -8.46 1.25
CA LYS A 25 3.72 -7.90 1.08
C LYS A 25 3.29 -7.77 -0.36
N SER A 26 4.10 -7.11 -1.19
CA SER A 26 3.75 -6.84 -2.59
C SER A 26 3.54 -8.12 -3.39
N THR A 27 4.39 -9.12 -3.19
CA THR A 27 4.27 -10.42 -3.86
C THR A 27 2.98 -11.12 -3.46
N ASN A 28 2.73 -11.24 -2.15
CA ASN A 28 1.53 -11.92 -1.64
C ASN A 28 0.24 -11.13 -1.97
N ALA A 29 0.27 -9.79 -1.88
CA ALA A 29 -0.89 -8.96 -2.21
C ALA A 29 -1.31 -9.12 -3.69
N ARG A 30 -0.35 -9.22 -4.61
CA ARG A 30 -0.63 -9.48 -6.04
C ARG A 30 -1.24 -10.87 -6.25
N LEU A 31 -0.67 -11.91 -5.64
CA LEU A 31 -1.20 -13.27 -5.71
C LEU A 31 -2.62 -13.35 -5.17
N ILE A 32 -2.90 -12.68 -4.04
CA ILE A 32 -4.24 -12.63 -3.46
C ILE A 32 -5.19 -11.85 -4.37
N ALA A 33 -4.77 -10.69 -4.90
CA ALA A 33 -5.60 -9.90 -5.81
C ALA A 33 -5.97 -10.68 -7.07
N GLN A 34 -5.00 -11.39 -7.66
CA GLN A 34 -5.21 -12.25 -8.83
C GLN A 34 -6.18 -13.39 -8.51
N ALA A 35 -5.95 -14.11 -7.41
CA ALA A 35 -6.78 -15.27 -7.03
C ALA A 35 -8.24 -14.90 -6.70
N LEU A 36 -8.47 -13.71 -6.12
CA LEU A 36 -9.81 -13.25 -5.74
C LEU A 36 -10.48 -12.37 -6.80
N GLY A 37 -9.78 -11.98 -7.87
CA GLY A 37 -10.29 -11.03 -8.86
C GLY A 37 -10.43 -9.60 -8.30
N TYR A 38 -9.70 -9.26 -7.24
CA TYR A 38 -9.73 -7.95 -6.58
C TYR A 38 -8.70 -6.99 -7.17
N VAL A 39 -8.86 -5.72 -6.88
CA VAL A 39 -7.97 -4.67 -7.38
C VAL A 39 -6.78 -4.49 -6.43
N TYR A 40 -5.56 -4.62 -6.96
CA TYR A 40 -4.32 -4.41 -6.21
C TYR A 40 -3.98 -2.94 -6.09
N VAL A 41 -3.56 -2.51 -4.89
CA VAL A 41 -3.11 -1.13 -4.62
C VAL A 41 -1.78 -1.16 -3.87
N ASP A 42 -0.70 -0.68 -4.53
CA ASP A 42 0.62 -0.44 -3.93
C ASP A 42 0.68 1.00 -3.40
N THR A 43 0.45 1.19 -2.11
CA THR A 43 0.50 2.53 -1.51
C THR A 43 1.92 3.10 -1.45
N GLY A 44 2.93 2.24 -1.39
CA GLY A 44 4.33 2.65 -1.51
C GLY A 44 4.63 3.25 -2.89
N ALA A 45 4.06 2.70 -3.97
CA ALA A 45 4.14 3.30 -5.30
C ALA A 45 3.43 4.65 -5.35
N MET A 46 2.26 4.81 -4.70
CA MET A 46 1.56 6.09 -4.64
C MET A 46 2.40 7.18 -3.94
N TYR A 47 3.06 6.84 -2.83
CA TYR A 47 3.99 7.77 -2.15
C TYR A 47 5.22 8.08 -3.01
N ARG A 48 5.76 7.09 -3.72
CA ARG A 48 6.86 7.31 -4.67
C ARG A 48 6.45 8.23 -5.82
N THR A 49 5.23 8.08 -6.34
CA THR A 49 4.69 8.98 -7.37
C THR A 49 4.60 10.42 -6.87
N LEU A 50 4.14 10.64 -5.62
CA LEU A 50 4.12 11.96 -5.03
C LEU A 50 5.54 12.53 -4.85
N ALA A 51 6.48 11.72 -4.34
CA ALA A 51 7.87 12.15 -4.15
C ALA A 51 8.53 12.51 -5.49
N TRP A 52 8.37 11.68 -6.51
CA TRP A 52 8.84 11.98 -7.86
C TRP A 52 8.23 13.27 -8.41
N HIS A 53 6.92 13.48 -8.22
CA HIS A 53 6.26 14.71 -8.66
C HIS A 53 6.83 15.96 -7.96
N CYS A 54 7.13 15.86 -6.65
CA CYS A 54 7.82 16.93 -5.93
C CYS A 54 9.18 17.26 -6.58
N LEU A 55 9.98 16.25 -6.88
CA LEU A 55 11.29 16.42 -7.53
C LEU A 55 11.15 17.06 -8.92
N GLN A 56 10.21 16.58 -9.76
CA GLN A 56 9.97 17.15 -11.08
C GLN A 56 9.55 18.63 -11.05
N LYS A 57 8.76 19.01 -10.06
CA LYS A 57 8.35 20.41 -9.85
C LYS A 57 9.36 21.22 -9.05
N ARG A 58 10.53 20.65 -8.72
CA ARG A 58 11.59 21.26 -7.90
C ARG A 58 11.06 21.83 -6.58
N ALA A 59 10.06 21.16 -6.01
CA ALA A 59 9.56 21.51 -4.69
C ALA A 59 10.56 21.02 -3.63
N ASP A 60 10.88 21.90 -2.67
CA ASP A 60 11.71 21.49 -1.55
C ASP A 60 10.98 20.43 -0.71
N ILE A 61 11.49 19.20 -0.77
CA ILE A 61 10.92 18.06 -0.03
C ILE A 61 11.13 18.16 1.49
N HIS A 62 12.01 19.04 1.95
CA HIS A 62 12.24 19.31 3.37
C HIS A 62 11.35 20.45 3.90
N ASP A 63 10.71 21.23 3.00
CA ASP A 63 9.70 22.22 3.36
C ASP A 63 8.30 21.64 3.28
N ALA A 64 7.70 21.41 4.45
CA ALA A 64 6.34 20.91 4.57
C ALA A 64 5.29 21.79 3.86
N LYS A 65 5.51 23.12 3.78
CA LYS A 65 4.62 24.06 3.10
C LYS A 65 4.68 23.90 1.59
N ALA A 66 5.89 23.70 1.03
CA ALA A 66 6.11 23.46 -0.40
C ALA A 66 5.44 22.16 -0.85
N VAL A 67 5.64 21.05 -0.11
CA VAL A 67 5.01 19.77 -0.38
C VAL A 67 3.48 19.87 -0.28
N ALA A 68 2.95 20.53 0.77
CA ALA A 68 1.51 20.73 0.92
C ALA A 68 0.91 21.58 -0.20
N ALA A 69 1.61 22.63 -0.64
CA ALA A 69 1.16 23.48 -1.75
C ALA A 69 1.08 22.70 -3.07
N LEU A 70 2.04 21.81 -3.32
CA LEU A 70 2.01 20.92 -4.49
C LEU A 70 0.81 19.98 -4.43
N CYS A 71 0.58 19.30 -3.30
CA CYS A 71 -0.58 18.43 -3.13
C CYS A 71 -1.91 19.13 -3.39
N ARG A 72 -2.06 20.41 -2.96
CA ARG A 72 -3.28 21.20 -3.19
C ARG A 72 -3.51 21.52 -4.67
N LYS A 73 -2.45 21.80 -5.40
CA LYS A 73 -2.51 22.20 -6.81
C LYS A 73 -2.59 21.02 -7.79
N TRP A 74 -2.16 19.85 -7.35
CA TRP A 74 -2.08 18.69 -8.24
C TRP A 74 -3.47 18.10 -8.54
N LYS A 75 -3.85 18.19 -9.81
CA LYS A 75 -5.03 17.48 -10.34
C LYS A 75 -4.66 16.01 -10.54
N THR A 76 -4.93 15.20 -9.52
CA THR A 76 -4.61 13.78 -9.55
C THR A 76 -5.64 12.97 -10.33
N GLU A 77 -5.15 11.94 -10.99
CA GLU A 77 -5.97 10.89 -11.60
C GLU A 77 -5.58 9.54 -11.00
N LEU A 78 -6.58 8.79 -10.53
CA LEU A 78 -6.45 7.39 -10.20
C LEU A 78 -7.03 6.57 -11.35
N ARG A 79 -6.22 5.69 -11.93
CA ARG A 79 -6.62 4.81 -13.02
C ARG A 79 -6.43 3.37 -12.62
N CYS A 80 -7.50 2.55 -12.79
CA CYS A 80 -7.38 1.12 -12.73
C CYS A 80 -6.89 0.62 -14.10
N VAL A 81 -5.84 -0.17 -14.09
CA VAL A 81 -5.28 -0.79 -15.31
C VAL A 81 -5.44 -2.29 -15.24
N GLU A 82 -5.74 -2.89 -16.39
CA GLU A 82 -5.83 -4.33 -16.58
C GLU A 82 -4.43 -4.90 -16.87
N GLY A 83 -4.23 -6.18 -16.62
CA GLY A 83 -3.01 -6.93 -16.82
C GLY A 83 -3.19 -8.32 -16.25
N ASP A 84 -2.11 -8.97 -15.78
CA ASP A 84 -2.18 -10.25 -15.07
C ASP A 84 -3.10 -10.16 -13.82
N PHE A 85 -3.24 -8.95 -13.30
CA PHE A 85 -4.20 -8.56 -12.26
C PHE A 85 -4.54 -7.08 -12.43
N ARG A 86 -5.73 -6.69 -11.95
CA ARG A 86 -6.17 -5.29 -11.94
C ARG A 86 -5.39 -4.51 -10.90
N SER A 87 -4.88 -3.33 -11.26
CA SER A 87 -4.11 -2.50 -10.32
C SER A 87 -4.40 -1.01 -10.47
N VAL A 88 -4.34 -0.27 -9.34
CA VAL A 88 -4.52 1.19 -9.35
C VAL A 88 -3.18 1.88 -9.49
N ARG A 89 -3.15 2.87 -10.39
CA ARG A 89 -2.02 3.78 -10.59
C ARG A 89 -2.43 5.21 -10.29
N LEU A 90 -1.55 5.94 -9.59
CA LEU A 90 -1.67 7.38 -9.41
C LEU A 90 -0.89 8.06 -10.52
N LEU A 91 -1.59 8.80 -11.39
CA LEU A 91 -0.99 9.41 -12.57
C LEU A 91 -0.54 10.84 -12.30
N VAL A 92 0.51 11.25 -13.01
CA VAL A 92 1.01 12.63 -13.06
C VAL A 92 0.87 13.12 -14.51
N ASP A 93 0.07 14.16 -14.69
CA ASP A 93 -0.20 14.75 -16.00
C ASP A 93 -0.62 13.68 -17.05
N GLY A 94 -1.48 12.71 -16.59
CA GLY A 94 -2.01 11.62 -17.42
C GLY A 94 -1.08 10.41 -17.61
N CYS A 95 0.18 10.48 -17.14
CA CYS A 95 1.19 9.44 -17.27
C CYS A 95 1.52 8.77 -15.94
N TYR A 96 1.90 7.48 -15.97
CA TYR A 96 2.44 6.76 -14.81
C TYR A 96 3.96 6.64 -14.94
N PRO A 97 4.74 7.23 -14.03
CA PRO A 97 6.22 7.23 -14.11
C PRO A 97 6.81 5.93 -13.52
N ASP A 98 6.58 4.80 -14.18
CA ASP A 98 6.85 3.45 -13.64
C ASP A 98 8.33 3.22 -13.27
N LYS A 99 9.25 3.63 -14.13
CA LYS A 99 10.69 3.48 -13.89
C LYS A 99 11.22 4.54 -12.92
N GLU A 100 10.78 5.76 -13.11
CA GLU A 100 11.25 6.95 -12.39
C GLU A 100 10.90 6.89 -10.90
N ILE A 101 9.72 6.37 -10.55
CA ILE A 101 9.32 6.21 -9.15
C ILE A 101 10.15 5.17 -8.39
N ARG A 102 10.94 4.36 -9.10
CA ARG A 102 11.82 3.33 -8.52
C ARG A 102 13.28 3.77 -8.47
N SER A 103 13.61 4.96 -8.96
CA SER A 103 14.96 5.52 -8.90
C SER A 103 15.45 5.68 -7.46
N ALA A 104 16.77 5.70 -7.27
CA ALA A 104 17.39 5.93 -5.97
C ALA A 104 17.02 7.31 -5.41
N GLU A 105 17.00 8.35 -6.27
CA GLU A 105 16.63 9.71 -5.91
C GLU A 105 15.19 9.79 -5.38
N THR A 106 14.22 9.22 -6.13
CA THR A 106 12.83 9.18 -5.68
C THR A 106 12.69 8.39 -4.38
N SER A 107 13.38 7.25 -4.26
CA SER A 107 13.33 6.43 -3.05
C SER A 107 13.88 7.14 -1.82
N ALA A 108 14.91 7.97 -1.98
CA ALA A 108 15.46 8.80 -0.91
C ALA A 108 14.51 9.95 -0.51
N ALA A 109 13.72 10.49 -1.44
CA ALA A 109 12.78 11.58 -1.18
C ALA A 109 11.50 11.11 -0.42
N VAL A 110 11.09 9.84 -0.59
CA VAL A 110 9.84 9.31 0.00
C VAL A 110 9.72 9.54 1.51
N PRO A 111 10.73 9.28 2.36
CA PRO A 111 10.60 9.48 3.80
C PRO A 111 10.27 10.93 4.18
N HIS A 112 10.88 11.90 3.48
CA HIS A 112 10.66 13.33 3.73
C HIS A 112 9.24 13.74 3.37
N VAL A 113 8.78 13.38 2.19
CA VAL A 113 7.41 13.66 1.71
C VAL A 113 6.37 12.94 2.58
N ALA A 114 6.62 11.67 2.94
CA ALA A 114 5.71 10.89 3.77
C ALA A 114 5.67 11.34 5.24
N ALA A 115 6.63 12.14 5.71
CA ALA A 115 6.62 12.74 7.04
C ALA A 115 5.72 13.98 7.13
N VAL A 116 5.36 14.61 5.99
CA VAL A 116 4.52 15.82 5.97
C VAL A 116 3.06 15.47 6.30
N PRO A 117 2.47 16.00 7.41
CA PRO A 117 1.13 15.62 7.84
C PRO A 117 0.05 15.91 6.78
N TYR A 118 0.16 17.04 6.08
CA TYR A 118 -0.77 17.37 5.00
C TYR A 118 -0.72 16.34 3.85
N ALA A 119 0.49 15.97 3.42
CA ALA A 119 0.68 14.98 2.36
C ALA A 119 0.13 13.60 2.77
N ARG A 120 0.28 13.20 4.04
CA ARG A 120 -0.32 11.95 4.55
C ARG A 120 -1.84 11.98 4.51
N ASN A 121 -2.45 13.04 5.01
CA ASN A 121 -3.92 13.17 5.00
C ASN A 121 -4.46 13.22 3.56
N TRP A 122 -3.75 13.91 2.67
CA TRP A 122 -4.09 13.96 1.25
C TRP A 122 -3.97 12.56 0.61
N MET A 123 -2.86 11.85 0.86
CA MET A 123 -2.62 10.50 0.35
C MET A 123 -3.64 9.50 0.90
N LYS A 124 -3.98 9.57 2.19
CA LYS A 124 -5.04 8.75 2.79
C LYS A 124 -6.37 8.91 2.04
N LYS A 125 -6.75 10.14 1.68
CA LYS A 125 -7.96 10.37 0.87
C LYS A 125 -7.85 9.68 -0.48
N LYS A 126 -6.70 9.79 -1.18
CA LYS A 126 -6.48 9.13 -2.48
C LYS A 126 -6.50 7.61 -2.38
N GLN A 127 -5.95 7.05 -1.32
CA GLN A 127 -6.01 5.61 -1.06
C GLN A 127 -7.45 5.16 -0.83
N ARG A 128 -8.23 5.89 -0.04
CA ARG A 128 -9.65 5.59 0.18
C ARG A 128 -10.51 5.73 -1.08
N GLU A 129 -10.19 6.67 -1.97
CA GLU A 129 -10.87 6.81 -3.27
C GLU A 129 -10.73 5.55 -4.17
N CYS A 130 -9.75 4.67 -3.91
CA CYS A 130 -9.54 3.44 -4.70
C CYS A 130 -10.73 2.47 -4.60
N VAL A 131 -11.56 2.53 -3.56
CA VAL A 131 -12.75 1.66 -3.39
C VAL A 131 -13.76 1.78 -4.55
N LYS A 132 -13.71 2.87 -5.30
CA LYS A 132 -14.55 3.06 -6.51
C LYS A 132 -14.28 2.04 -7.61
N PHE A 133 -13.14 1.36 -7.57
CA PHE A 133 -12.76 0.35 -8.57
C PHE A 133 -13.20 -1.07 -8.20
N GLY A 134 -13.80 -1.27 -7.03
CA GLY A 134 -14.29 -2.55 -6.52
C GLY A 134 -13.57 -3.01 -5.25
N PRO A 135 -13.69 -4.30 -4.88
CA PRO A 135 -12.96 -4.88 -3.77
C PRO A 135 -11.45 -4.74 -3.93
N LEU A 136 -10.73 -4.41 -2.84
CA LEU A 136 -9.31 -4.08 -2.87
C LEU A 136 -8.45 -5.07 -2.12
N VAL A 137 -7.22 -5.29 -2.61
CA VAL A 137 -6.07 -5.76 -1.83
C VAL A 137 -5.07 -4.61 -1.79
N MET A 138 -4.93 -3.98 -0.63
CA MET A 138 -4.09 -2.81 -0.45
C MET A 138 -2.95 -3.12 0.50
N GLU A 139 -1.72 -2.85 0.06
CA GLU A 139 -0.53 -3.03 0.88
C GLU A 139 0.11 -1.72 1.31
N GLY A 140 0.72 -1.74 2.49
CA GLY A 140 1.40 -0.55 3.01
C GLY A 140 2.11 -0.76 4.34
N ARG A 141 1.96 0.25 5.20
CA ARG A 141 2.51 0.31 6.56
C ARG A 141 1.46 0.61 7.62
N ASP A 142 0.37 1.20 7.20
CA ASP A 142 -0.67 1.77 8.07
C ASP A 142 -2.07 1.65 7.45
N ILE A 143 -2.26 0.64 6.60
CA ILE A 143 -3.55 0.46 5.91
C ILE A 143 -4.64 0.06 6.90
N GLY A 144 -4.41 -1.00 7.67
CA GLY A 144 -5.36 -1.51 8.66
C GLY A 144 -5.39 -0.75 9.98
N SER A 145 -4.39 0.13 10.25
CA SER A 145 -4.38 0.96 11.46
C SER A 145 -4.88 2.38 11.23
N ASN A 146 -4.73 2.93 10.01
CA ASN A 146 -5.03 4.33 9.72
C ASN A 146 -5.92 4.53 8.49
N VAL A 147 -5.64 3.87 7.35
CA VAL A 147 -6.38 4.14 6.11
C VAL A 147 -7.76 3.52 6.13
N PHE A 148 -7.85 2.23 6.48
CA PHE A 148 -9.09 1.46 6.62
C PHE A 148 -9.12 0.73 7.97
N PRO A 149 -9.17 1.47 9.10
CA PRO A 149 -9.21 0.85 10.43
C PRO A 149 -10.50 0.07 10.68
N GLU A 150 -11.53 0.32 9.88
CA GLU A 150 -12.83 -0.34 9.94
C GLU A 150 -12.88 -1.73 9.25
N THR A 151 -11.89 -2.09 8.40
CA THR A 151 -11.92 -3.39 7.73
C THR A 151 -11.68 -4.56 8.69
N ASP A 152 -12.37 -5.69 8.47
CA ASP A 152 -12.15 -6.94 9.20
C ASP A 152 -10.99 -7.77 8.63
N PHE A 153 -10.57 -7.47 7.39
CA PHE A 153 -9.54 -8.21 6.66
C PHE A 153 -8.17 -7.56 6.84
N LYS A 154 -7.63 -7.61 8.06
CA LYS A 154 -6.32 -7.03 8.38
C LYS A 154 -5.28 -8.12 8.53
N PHE A 155 -4.15 -7.94 7.87
CA PHE A 155 -2.97 -8.78 7.95
C PHE A 155 -1.74 -7.94 8.27
N TYR A 156 -0.90 -8.46 9.15
CA TYR A 156 0.43 -7.90 9.40
C TYR A 156 1.47 -8.93 9.00
N MET A 157 2.25 -8.61 7.97
CA MET A 157 3.28 -9.51 7.45
C MET A 157 4.64 -9.14 7.99
N ASP A 158 5.35 -10.14 8.52
CA ASP A 158 6.72 -10.01 8.98
C ASP A 158 7.55 -11.23 8.54
N ALA A 159 8.87 -11.06 8.57
CA ALA A 159 9.85 -12.10 8.42
C ALA A 159 11.12 -11.72 9.20
N SER A 160 11.98 -12.68 9.52
CA SER A 160 13.23 -12.40 10.20
C SER A 160 14.06 -11.37 9.42
N LEU A 161 14.80 -10.53 10.13
CA LEU A 161 15.66 -9.52 9.50
C LEU A 161 16.63 -10.16 8.50
N GLN A 162 17.18 -11.33 8.84
CA GLN A 162 18.07 -12.10 7.98
C GLN A 162 17.40 -12.47 6.65
N GLU A 163 16.18 -13.01 6.72
CA GLU A 163 15.42 -13.40 5.53
C GLU A 163 15.06 -12.18 4.67
N ARG A 164 14.63 -11.08 5.27
CA ARG A 164 14.32 -9.83 4.58
C ARG A 164 15.54 -9.22 3.90
N THR A 165 16.70 -9.26 4.57
CA THR A 165 17.99 -8.81 3.99
C THR A 165 18.38 -9.68 2.81
N ARG A 166 18.24 -11.01 2.92
CA ARG A 166 18.50 -11.95 1.81
C ARG A 166 17.61 -11.66 0.59
N ARG A 167 16.30 -11.45 0.82
CA ARG A 167 15.34 -11.08 -0.25
C ARG A 167 15.74 -9.78 -0.93
N ARG A 168 16.12 -8.77 -0.14
CA ARG A 168 16.50 -7.46 -0.67
C ARG A 168 17.80 -7.51 -1.48
N ALA A 169 18.77 -8.31 -1.04
CA ALA A 169 20.01 -8.56 -1.79
C ALA A 169 19.74 -9.26 -3.12
N ALA A 170 18.80 -10.21 -3.15
CA ALA A 170 18.39 -10.89 -4.39
C ALA A 170 17.73 -9.92 -5.40
N ASP A 171 17.08 -8.84 -4.93
CA ASP A 171 16.56 -7.75 -5.76
C ASP A 171 17.66 -6.76 -6.22
N GLY A 172 18.94 -7.02 -5.91
CA GLY A 172 20.07 -6.13 -6.22
C GLY A 172 20.11 -4.85 -5.40
N LEU A 173 19.41 -4.81 -4.26
CA LEU A 173 19.30 -3.63 -3.41
C LEU A 173 19.97 -3.86 -2.05
N HIS A 174 20.88 -2.95 -1.70
CA HIS A 174 21.55 -2.94 -0.39
C HIS A 174 20.98 -1.78 0.44
N GLU A 175 20.06 -2.11 1.36
CA GLU A 175 19.36 -1.14 2.19
C GLU A 175 19.43 -1.56 3.66
N ASN A 176 19.63 -0.61 4.56
CA ASN A 176 19.52 -0.85 5.99
C ASN A 176 18.03 -0.97 6.39
N LEU A 177 17.51 -2.20 6.32
CA LEU A 177 16.10 -2.50 6.61
C LEU A 177 15.73 -2.18 8.05
N ALA A 178 16.62 -2.43 9.02
CA ALA A 178 16.37 -2.14 10.44
C ALA A 178 16.18 -0.63 10.67
N ALA A 179 17.07 0.19 10.08
CA ALA A 179 16.94 1.64 10.17
C ALA A 179 15.68 2.17 9.47
N ARG A 180 15.25 1.52 8.38
CA ARG A 180 14.00 1.87 7.68
C ARG A 180 12.78 1.53 8.52
N ASP A 181 12.70 0.32 9.05
CA ASP A 181 11.58 -0.11 9.89
C ASP A 181 11.50 0.71 11.18
N HIS A 182 12.66 1.06 11.77
CA HIS A 182 12.71 1.96 12.91
C HIS A 182 12.14 3.35 12.58
N ARG A 183 12.54 3.95 11.45
CA ARG A 183 11.95 5.23 11.00
C ARG A 183 10.46 5.12 10.74
N ASP A 184 9.98 4.01 10.15
CA ASP A 184 8.57 3.77 9.89
C ASP A 184 7.77 3.65 11.20
N SER A 185 8.32 3.01 12.24
CA SER A 185 7.69 2.86 13.56
C SER A 185 7.73 4.12 14.43
N GLN A 186 8.71 5.00 14.21
CA GLN A 186 8.87 6.25 14.97
C GLN A 186 8.13 7.46 14.34
N ARG A 187 7.36 7.26 13.27
CA ARG A 187 6.58 8.35 12.68
C ARG A 187 5.58 8.92 13.67
N ALA A 188 5.55 10.24 13.80
CA ALA A 188 4.56 10.93 14.65
C ALA A 188 3.12 10.73 14.15
N ALA A 189 2.92 10.55 12.83
CA ALA A 189 1.62 10.29 12.23
C ALA A 189 1.62 8.94 11.52
N ALA A 190 0.69 8.05 11.87
CA ALA A 190 0.50 6.72 11.30
C ALA A 190 1.80 5.88 11.30
N PRO A 191 2.33 5.54 12.50
CA PRO A 191 3.50 4.68 12.61
C PRO A 191 3.22 3.28 12.06
N LEU A 192 4.30 2.59 11.66
CA LEU A 192 4.24 1.16 11.41
C LEU A 192 3.93 0.44 12.74
N MET A 193 2.78 -0.18 12.80
CA MET A 193 2.32 -0.93 13.96
C MET A 193 1.44 -2.11 13.53
N ILE A 194 1.26 -3.08 14.40
CA ILE A 194 0.31 -4.17 14.17
C ILE A 194 -1.11 -3.61 14.37
N PRO A 195 -1.96 -3.61 13.33
CA PRO A 195 -3.34 -3.12 13.46
C PRO A 195 -4.14 -3.99 14.43
N LEU A 196 -5.02 -3.37 15.20
CA LEU A 196 -5.92 -4.10 16.08
C LEU A 196 -6.79 -5.08 15.26
N GLY A 197 -6.83 -6.34 15.70
CA GLY A 197 -7.55 -7.43 15.03
C GLY A 197 -6.87 -7.97 13.77
N ALA A 198 -5.59 -7.62 13.54
CA ALA A 198 -4.83 -8.16 12.40
C ALA A 198 -4.38 -9.61 12.65
N THR A 199 -4.51 -10.44 11.61
CA THR A 199 -3.86 -11.75 11.56
C THR A 199 -2.36 -11.55 11.28
N ILE A 200 -1.51 -12.02 12.20
CA ILE A 200 -0.05 -11.91 12.05
C ILE A 200 0.47 -13.06 11.20
N ILE A 201 1.22 -12.75 10.16
CA ILE A 201 1.83 -13.70 9.22
C ILE A 201 3.34 -13.57 9.30
N ASN A 202 4.01 -14.50 9.94
CA ASN A 202 5.45 -14.69 9.78
C ASN A 202 5.68 -15.66 8.63
N ASN A 203 6.36 -15.21 7.58
CA ASN A 203 6.62 -16.00 6.37
C ASN A 203 8.11 -16.28 6.15
N SER A 204 8.89 -16.28 7.22
CA SER A 204 10.30 -16.68 7.16
C SER A 204 10.41 -18.12 6.68
N GLY A 205 11.18 -18.36 5.59
CA GLY A 205 11.34 -19.70 5.03
C GLY A 205 10.15 -20.22 4.22
N GLU A 206 9.04 -19.49 4.15
CA GLU A 206 7.87 -19.90 3.35
C GLU A 206 7.96 -19.41 1.90
N THR A 207 7.33 -20.18 1.00
CA THR A 207 7.12 -19.74 -0.38
C THR A 207 5.99 -18.71 -0.46
N PRO A 208 5.99 -17.80 -1.45
CA PRO A 208 4.88 -16.89 -1.68
C PRO A 208 3.53 -17.60 -1.87
N ALA A 209 3.52 -18.75 -2.57
CA ALA A 209 2.31 -19.53 -2.81
C ALA A 209 1.71 -20.08 -1.51
N HIS A 210 2.55 -20.59 -0.60
CA HIS A 210 2.10 -21.09 0.70
C HIS A 210 1.54 -19.96 1.56
N THR A 211 2.28 -18.84 1.67
CA THR A 211 1.85 -17.69 2.45
C THR A 211 0.54 -17.08 1.93
N SER A 212 0.43 -16.86 0.61
CA SER A 212 -0.79 -16.31 0.01
C SER A 212 -1.98 -17.27 0.15
N GLY A 213 -1.76 -18.58 0.03
CA GLY A 213 -2.80 -19.61 0.24
C GLY A 213 -3.39 -19.56 1.65
N ARG A 214 -2.55 -19.46 2.69
CA ARG A 214 -3.00 -19.28 4.07
C ARG A 214 -3.84 -18.01 4.26
N MET A 215 -3.39 -16.91 3.67
CA MET A 215 -4.12 -15.63 3.74
C MET A 215 -5.45 -15.70 3.02
N ILE A 216 -5.51 -16.33 1.83
CA ILE A 216 -6.75 -16.52 1.07
C ILE A 216 -7.76 -17.37 1.86
N ALA A 217 -7.31 -18.45 2.48
CA ALA A 217 -8.18 -19.29 3.31
C ALA A 217 -8.81 -18.50 4.47
N GLU A 218 -8.01 -17.67 5.15
CA GLU A 218 -8.52 -16.80 6.23
C GLU A 218 -9.48 -15.73 5.71
N ILE A 219 -9.21 -15.12 4.54
CA ILE A 219 -10.12 -14.16 3.90
C ILE A 219 -11.47 -14.84 3.58
N GLN A 220 -11.43 -16.02 2.98
CA GLN A 220 -12.64 -16.77 2.62
C GLN A 220 -13.45 -17.16 3.85
N ARG A 221 -12.80 -17.59 4.95
CA ARG A 221 -13.45 -17.85 6.23
C ARG A 221 -14.20 -16.62 6.73
N LYS A 222 -13.51 -15.47 6.81
CA LYS A 222 -14.13 -14.20 7.25
C LYS A 222 -15.25 -13.72 6.32
N LEU A 223 -15.14 -13.94 5.01
CA LEU A 223 -16.22 -13.61 4.06
C LEU A 223 -17.46 -14.50 4.28
N ALA A 224 -17.29 -15.77 4.64
CA ALA A 224 -18.40 -16.67 4.95
C ALA A 224 -19.14 -16.26 6.24
N GLU A 225 -18.44 -15.69 7.21
CA GLU A 225 -19.01 -15.19 8.47
C GLU A 225 -19.78 -13.86 8.32
N ARG A 226 -19.63 -13.15 7.21
CA ARG A 226 -20.36 -11.91 6.89
C ARG A 226 -21.75 -12.12 6.28
N LYS A 227 -22.07 -13.36 5.92
CA LYS A 227 -23.38 -13.75 5.37
C LYS A 227 -24.36 -14.06 6.50
#